data_a98f8c735397821337773061d71a21aa
#
_entry.id   a98f8c735397821337773061d71a21aa
#
_cell.length_a   1.000
_cell.length_b   1.000
_cell.length_c   1.000
_cell.angle_alpha   90.00
_cell.angle_beta   90.00
_cell.angle_gamma   90.00
#
_symmetry.space_group_name_H-M   'P 1'
#
loop_
_entity.id
_entity.type
_entity.pdbx_description
1 polymer ?
#
loop_
_entity_poly.entity_id
_entity_poly.type
_entity_poly.pdbx_seq_one_letter_code
_entity_poly.pdbx_strand_id
1 'polypeptide(L)'
;MDQNLLMKQRELNDRLNRYRNEYYNLNSPSVSDAVYDRLFEELQELESATGVQMSNSPTNTVGYPAVSKLEKTNHSIPLLSLDKVKNAEDLCRFMGEHQVMFMLKLDGLTIKLTYENGELVEAATRGDGDEGEIVTHNARAISGIPAHIQYPGRLVVTGEAFIRPRDFERLNTSIVDENGETYKNGRNLAAGSVRLRDAGECMERCVTFMPFNVLEGFDDLPRKSERLKELRPLGFTPCKYLVTKRPLTQAETEDGIKQLQQYAKDSDIPIDGIVVTYNDIAFSKRCGRTGHHYNCLLYTSPSPRD
;
A
#
# COMPACT_ATOMS: atom_id res chain seq x y z
N MET A 1 36.50 4.28 -13.15
CA MET A 1 35.03 4.11 -13.07
C MET A 1 34.58 3.62 -14.44
N ASP A 2 33.88 2.49 -14.50
CA ASP A 2 33.50 1.88 -15.78
C ASP A 2 32.36 2.68 -16.43
N GLN A 3 32.64 3.36 -17.54
CA GLN A 3 31.69 4.18 -18.27
C GLN A 3 30.47 3.37 -18.77
N ASN A 4 30.67 2.07 -19.07
CA ASN A 4 29.62 1.19 -19.54
C ASN A 4 28.59 0.91 -18.40
N LEU A 5 29.04 0.73 -17.16
CA LEU A 5 28.16 0.53 -16.00
C LEU A 5 27.33 1.79 -15.72
N LEU A 6 27.93 2.98 -15.82
CA LEU A 6 27.20 4.24 -15.64
C LEU A 6 26.16 4.50 -16.74
N MET A 7 26.46 4.12 -17.99
CA MET A 7 25.48 4.21 -19.08
C MET A 7 24.30 3.26 -18.83
N LYS A 8 24.58 2.01 -18.49
CA LYS A 8 23.54 1.02 -18.17
C LYS A 8 22.68 1.47 -16.99
N GLN A 9 23.29 2.03 -15.95
CA GLN A 9 22.61 2.58 -14.80
C GLN A 9 21.65 3.72 -15.21
N ARG A 10 22.08 4.66 -16.09
CA ARG A 10 21.22 5.75 -16.58
C ARG A 10 20.03 5.24 -17.38
N GLU A 11 20.25 4.34 -18.31
CA GLU A 11 19.18 3.75 -19.12
C GLU A 11 18.13 3.04 -18.24
N LEU A 12 18.60 2.29 -17.24
CA LEU A 12 17.73 1.58 -16.31
C LEU A 12 16.97 2.54 -15.40
N ASN A 13 17.62 3.60 -14.93
CA ASN A 13 16.99 4.66 -14.15
C ASN A 13 15.85 5.35 -14.92
N ASP A 14 16.09 5.71 -16.19
CA ASP A 14 15.09 6.37 -17.03
C ASP A 14 13.91 5.44 -17.35
N ARG A 15 14.18 4.15 -17.60
CA ARG A 15 13.14 3.13 -17.82
C ARG A 15 12.26 2.95 -16.59
N LEU A 16 12.85 2.81 -15.41
CA LEU A 16 12.11 2.65 -14.15
C LEU A 16 11.31 3.89 -13.80
N ASN A 17 11.82 5.09 -14.03
CA ASN A 17 11.08 6.33 -13.84
C ASN A 17 9.87 6.41 -14.80
N ARG A 18 10.02 5.98 -16.05
CA ARG A 18 8.89 5.88 -16.99
C ARG A 18 7.84 4.89 -16.48
N TYR A 19 8.23 3.67 -16.07
CA TYR A 19 7.31 2.66 -15.55
C TYR A 19 6.59 3.12 -14.28
N ARG A 20 7.30 3.85 -13.40
CA ARG A 20 6.66 4.48 -12.22
C ARG A 20 5.61 5.51 -12.63
N ASN A 21 5.90 6.36 -13.61
CA ASN A 21 4.93 7.31 -14.13
C ASN A 21 3.71 6.61 -14.73
N GLU A 22 3.91 5.57 -15.54
CA GLU A 22 2.84 4.76 -16.11
C GLU A 22 1.96 4.12 -15.01
N TYR A 23 2.59 3.63 -13.94
CA TYR A 23 1.92 2.99 -12.82
C TYR A 23 1.15 3.96 -11.93
N TYR A 24 1.81 5.03 -11.46
CA TYR A 24 1.25 5.95 -10.46
C TYR A 24 0.39 7.06 -11.05
N ASN A 25 0.72 7.57 -12.23
CA ASN A 25 0.04 8.72 -12.82
C ASN A 25 -0.90 8.35 -13.96
N LEU A 26 -0.51 7.40 -14.82
CA LEU A 26 -1.31 7.04 -16.00
C LEU A 26 -2.22 5.83 -15.75
N ASN A 27 -2.08 5.13 -14.61
CA ASN A 27 -2.82 3.90 -14.28
C ASN A 27 -2.79 2.85 -15.42
N SER A 28 -1.76 2.91 -16.27
CA SER A 28 -1.59 2.04 -17.44
C SER A 28 -0.17 1.48 -17.50
N PRO A 29 0.21 0.57 -16.56
CA PRO A 29 1.55 0.01 -16.52
C PRO A 29 1.82 -0.83 -17.77
N SER A 30 2.96 -0.57 -18.45
CA SER A 30 3.40 -1.34 -19.61
C SER A 30 4.14 -2.63 -19.22
N VAL A 31 4.50 -2.79 -17.95
CA VAL A 31 5.18 -3.97 -17.40
C VAL A 31 4.45 -4.51 -16.17
N SER A 32 4.66 -5.81 -15.88
CA SER A 32 4.17 -6.40 -14.62
C SER A 32 5.01 -5.96 -13.43
N ASP A 33 4.44 -6.05 -12.21
CA ASP A 33 5.15 -5.74 -10.97
C ASP A 33 6.43 -6.58 -10.81
N ALA A 34 6.39 -7.86 -11.18
CA ALA A 34 7.56 -8.75 -11.15
C ALA A 34 8.69 -8.29 -12.08
N VAL A 35 8.36 -7.76 -13.27
CA VAL A 35 9.35 -7.18 -14.19
C VAL A 35 9.92 -5.90 -13.62
N TYR A 36 9.08 -5.04 -13.07
CA TYR A 36 9.51 -3.80 -12.42
C TYR A 36 10.46 -4.08 -11.25
N ASP A 37 10.07 -4.99 -10.35
CA ASP A 37 10.88 -5.35 -9.17
C ASP A 37 12.26 -5.87 -9.55
N ARG A 38 12.35 -6.76 -10.54
CA ARG A 38 13.63 -7.29 -11.03
C ARG A 38 14.54 -6.17 -11.56
N LEU A 39 13.98 -5.24 -12.34
CA LEU A 39 14.74 -4.10 -12.86
C LEU A 39 15.15 -3.13 -11.76
N PHE A 40 14.34 -3.00 -10.73
CA PHE A 40 14.64 -2.17 -9.57
C PHE A 40 15.80 -2.77 -8.75
N GLU A 41 15.77 -4.09 -8.50
CA GLU A 41 16.89 -4.82 -7.85
C GLU A 41 18.19 -4.64 -8.68
N GLU A 42 18.13 -4.77 -10.01
CA GLU A 42 19.26 -4.56 -10.90
C GLU A 42 19.83 -3.13 -10.79
N LEU A 43 18.98 -2.12 -10.65
CA LEU A 43 19.44 -0.74 -10.45
C LEU A 43 20.13 -0.57 -9.09
N GLN A 44 19.62 -1.16 -8.01
CA GLN A 44 20.27 -1.13 -6.69
C GLN A 44 21.65 -1.79 -6.71
N GLU A 45 21.80 -2.92 -7.42
CA GLU A 45 23.10 -3.59 -7.61
C GLU A 45 24.08 -2.69 -8.36
N LEU A 46 23.64 -2.02 -9.44
CA LEU A 46 24.46 -1.09 -10.20
C LEU A 46 24.87 0.14 -9.38
N GLU A 47 23.98 0.70 -8.60
CA GLU A 47 24.28 1.81 -7.68
C GLU A 47 25.30 1.40 -6.62
N SER A 48 25.18 0.20 -6.07
CA SER A 48 26.15 -0.35 -5.11
C SER A 48 27.52 -0.60 -5.77
N ALA A 49 27.55 -1.11 -6.99
CA ALA A 49 28.78 -1.41 -7.72
C ALA A 49 29.50 -0.15 -8.21
N THR A 50 28.77 0.89 -8.60
CA THR A 50 29.34 2.16 -9.09
C THR A 50 29.65 3.15 -7.99
N GLY A 51 28.99 3.02 -6.82
CA GLY A 51 29.02 4.00 -5.73
C GLY A 51 28.34 5.32 -6.10
N VAL A 52 27.58 5.37 -7.20
CA VAL A 52 26.90 6.56 -7.70
C VAL A 52 25.40 6.34 -7.64
N GLN A 53 24.69 7.24 -6.99
CA GLN A 53 23.24 7.28 -6.99
C GLN A 53 22.77 8.59 -7.65
N MET A 54 21.90 8.46 -8.66
CA MET A 54 21.39 9.63 -9.39
C MET A 54 20.34 10.37 -8.56
N SER A 55 20.28 11.70 -8.68
CA SER A 55 19.32 12.54 -7.92
C SER A 55 17.86 12.17 -8.21
N ASN A 56 17.57 11.69 -9.43
CA ASN A 56 16.25 11.22 -9.85
C ASN A 56 16.11 9.69 -9.80
N SER A 57 16.97 8.98 -9.06
CA SER A 57 16.89 7.54 -8.96
C SER A 57 15.58 7.11 -8.27
N PRO A 58 14.84 6.14 -8.85
CA PRO A 58 13.66 5.58 -8.19
C PRO A 58 14.00 4.87 -6.87
N THR A 59 15.26 4.56 -6.61
CA THR A 59 15.71 4.00 -5.33
C THR A 59 15.75 5.06 -4.22
N ASN A 60 15.71 6.35 -4.54
CA ASN A 60 15.68 7.47 -3.59
C ASN A 60 14.26 7.86 -3.17
N THR A 61 13.24 7.54 -3.96
CA THR A 61 11.88 8.02 -3.76
C THR A 61 10.87 6.88 -3.85
N VAL A 62 9.84 6.95 -3.02
CA VAL A 62 8.68 6.06 -3.07
C VAL A 62 7.59 6.71 -3.89
N GLY A 63 7.04 6.01 -4.89
CA GLY A 63 6.00 6.55 -5.75
C GLY A 63 6.53 7.46 -6.88
N TYR A 64 5.69 8.31 -7.43
CA TYR A 64 6.01 9.29 -8.46
C TYR A 64 5.25 10.59 -8.16
N PRO A 65 5.79 11.78 -8.45
CA PRO A 65 5.06 13.04 -8.22
C PRO A 65 3.66 12.98 -8.84
N ALA A 66 2.65 13.31 -8.04
CA ALA A 66 1.28 13.30 -8.51
C ALA A 66 1.10 14.32 -9.65
N VAL A 67 0.72 13.83 -10.84
CA VAL A 67 0.45 14.65 -12.04
C VAL A 67 -1.03 14.55 -12.35
N SER A 68 -1.85 15.34 -11.68
CA SER A 68 -3.28 15.34 -11.90
C SER A 68 -3.87 16.77 -11.78
N LYS A 69 -5.11 16.91 -12.24
CA LYS A 69 -5.89 18.15 -12.10
C LYS A 69 -6.53 18.29 -10.71
N LEU A 70 -6.34 17.31 -9.81
CA LEU A 70 -6.81 17.36 -8.44
C LEU A 70 -5.86 18.22 -7.58
N GLU A 71 -6.42 18.85 -6.55
CA GLU A 71 -5.60 19.53 -5.54
C GLU A 71 -4.72 18.53 -4.80
N LYS A 72 -3.54 19.00 -4.39
CA LYS A 72 -2.52 18.20 -3.71
C LYS A 72 -2.39 18.60 -2.26
N THR A 73 -1.98 17.65 -1.42
CA THR A 73 -1.71 17.87 0.00
C THR A 73 -0.42 17.16 0.40
N ASN A 74 0.31 17.78 1.33
CA ASN A 74 1.50 17.17 1.92
C ASN A 74 1.12 16.24 3.07
N HIS A 75 1.79 15.09 3.18
CA HIS A 75 1.62 14.17 4.29
C HIS A 75 2.52 14.59 5.47
N SER A 76 1.92 14.86 6.64
CA SER A 76 2.66 15.15 7.88
C SER A 76 3.53 13.95 8.33
N ILE A 77 3.12 12.74 7.97
CA ILE A 77 3.84 11.49 8.19
C ILE A 77 4.00 10.81 6.84
N PRO A 78 5.23 10.58 6.34
CA PRO A 78 5.48 9.93 5.06
C PRO A 78 4.85 8.54 4.96
N LEU A 79 4.27 8.22 3.80
CA LEU A 79 3.64 6.93 3.51
C LEU A 79 4.61 6.03 2.72
N LEU A 80 5.56 5.42 3.44
CA LEU A 80 6.68 4.68 2.88
C LEU A 80 6.28 3.30 2.29
N SER A 81 7.21 2.68 1.58
CA SER A 81 7.11 1.30 1.06
C SER A 81 7.49 0.23 2.10
N LEU A 82 7.63 -1.03 1.64
CA LEU A 82 7.95 -2.20 2.47
C LEU A 82 9.11 -2.96 1.84
N ASP A 83 10.03 -3.49 2.68
CA ASP A 83 11.04 -4.45 2.23
C ASP A 83 10.41 -5.79 1.89
N LYS A 84 10.94 -6.47 0.84
CA LYS A 84 10.38 -7.74 0.36
C LYS A 84 11.20 -8.94 0.81
N VAL A 85 10.50 -10.01 1.20
CA VAL A 85 11.07 -11.33 1.49
C VAL A 85 10.26 -12.42 0.80
N LYS A 86 10.93 -13.52 0.41
CA LYS A 86 10.32 -14.62 -0.35
C LYS A 86 10.21 -15.93 0.45
N ASN A 87 10.75 -15.99 1.66
CA ASN A 87 10.76 -17.22 2.47
C ASN A 87 10.38 -16.97 3.92
N ALA A 88 9.89 -18.01 4.58
CA ALA A 88 9.45 -17.94 5.98
C ALA A 88 10.63 -17.86 6.97
N GLU A 89 11.84 -18.28 6.58
CA GLU A 89 13.03 -18.19 7.42
C GLU A 89 13.40 -16.74 7.71
N ASP A 90 13.38 -15.86 6.69
CA ASP A 90 13.63 -14.43 6.85
C ASP A 90 12.57 -13.77 7.73
N LEU A 91 11.30 -14.20 7.63
CA LEU A 91 10.25 -13.74 8.54
C LEU A 91 10.51 -14.17 9.98
N CYS A 92 10.95 -15.42 10.22
CA CYS A 92 11.30 -15.88 11.56
C CYS A 92 12.51 -15.09 12.13
N ARG A 93 13.49 -14.79 11.28
CA ARG A 93 14.65 -13.96 11.67
C ARG A 93 14.22 -12.53 12.02
N PHE A 94 13.35 -11.92 11.22
CA PHE A 94 12.77 -10.61 11.51
C PHE A 94 11.98 -10.59 12.82
N MET A 95 11.16 -11.60 13.05
CA MET A 95 10.34 -11.73 14.26
C MET A 95 11.19 -11.77 15.52
N GLY A 96 12.27 -12.56 15.53
CA GLY A 96 13.09 -12.79 16.73
C GLY A 96 12.22 -13.17 17.93
N GLU A 97 12.40 -12.48 19.06
CA GLU A 97 11.64 -12.68 20.30
C GLU A 97 10.41 -11.76 20.42
N HIS A 98 10.10 -10.98 19.37
CA HIS A 98 9.04 -9.97 19.42
C HIS A 98 7.71 -10.46 18.89
N GLN A 99 6.61 -9.90 19.42
CA GLN A 99 5.29 -10.07 18.86
C GLN A 99 5.18 -9.34 17.52
N VAL A 100 4.79 -10.06 16.48
CA VAL A 100 4.50 -9.50 15.17
C VAL A 100 3.03 -9.64 14.81
N MET A 101 2.61 -8.82 13.88
CA MET A 101 1.30 -8.86 13.26
C MET A 101 1.47 -9.18 11.78
N PHE A 102 0.85 -10.28 11.35
CA PHE A 102 0.67 -10.65 9.94
C PHE A 102 -0.64 -10.05 9.45
N MET A 103 -0.63 -9.35 8.34
CA MET A 103 -1.80 -8.69 7.80
C MET A 103 -1.84 -8.83 6.27
N LEU A 104 -3.05 -8.89 5.69
CA LEU A 104 -3.20 -8.91 4.24
C LEU A 104 -2.57 -7.65 3.63
N LYS A 105 -1.76 -7.82 2.60
CA LYS A 105 -1.37 -6.74 1.70
C LYS A 105 -2.46 -6.60 0.65
N LEU A 106 -3.37 -5.68 0.88
CA LEU A 106 -4.45 -5.40 -0.06
C LEU A 106 -3.90 -4.84 -1.37
N ASP A 107 -4.48 -5.24 -2.49
CA ASP A 107 -4.11 -4.75 -3.82
C ASP A 107 -5.07 -3.68 -4.29
N GLY A 108 -4.67 -2.42 -4.15
CA GLY A 108 -5.51 -1.26 -4.46
C GLY A 108 -4.73 0.05 -4.47
N LEU A 109 -5.38 1.12 -4.04
CA LEU A 109 -4.83 2.45 -3.86
C LEU A 109 -4.85 2.85 -2.40
N THR A 110 -3.70 3.20 -1.83
CA THR A 110 -3.62 3.69 -0.44
C THR A 110 -4.27 5.05 -0.30
N ILE A 111 -5.17 5.19 0.66
CA ILE A 111 -5.83 6.45 1.05
C ILE A 111 -5.54 6.73 2.53
N LYS A 112 -5.20 7.98 2.82
CA LYS A 112 -5.14 8.56 4.16
C LYS A 112 -6.46 9.30 4.43
N LEU A 113 -7.10 9.00 5.55
CA LEU A 113 -8.30 9.68 6.03
C LEU A 113 -7.95 10.49 7.27
N THR A 114 -8.35 11.75 7.32
CA THR A 114 -8.21 12.62 8.48
C THR A 114 -9.58 13.01 9.00
N TYR A 115 -9.84 12.73 10.26
CA TYR A 115 -11.03 13.14 10.99
C TYR A 115 -10.66 14.16 12.05
N GLU A 116 -11.51 15.19 12.21
CA GLU A 116 -11.45 16.19 13.28
C GLU A 116 -12.78 16.20 14.02
N ASN A 117 -12.75 15.88 15.31
CA ASN A 117 -13.94 15.83 16.17
C ASN A 117 -15.09 15.00 15.57
N GLY A 118 -14.74 13.90 14.92
CA GLY A 118 -15.69 12.97 14.31
C GLY A 118 -16.04 13.26 12.84
N GLU A 119 -15.72 14.42 12.30
CA GLU A 119 -15.99 14.76 10.90
C GLU A 119 -14.83 14.40 10.00
N LEU A 120 -15.10 13.78 8.85
CA LEU A 120 -14.11 13.54 7.81
C LEU A 120 -13.76 14.87 7.13
N VAL A 121 -12.56 15.39 7.40
CA VAL A 121 -12.08 16.66 6.85
C VAL A 121 -11.21 16.49 5.63
N GLU A 122 -10.46 15.39 5.51
CA GLU A 122 -9.61 15.12 4.36
C GLU A 122 -9.52 13.63 4.04
N ALA A 123 -9.62 13.30 2.76
CA ALA A 123 -9.16 12.03 2.19
C ALA A 123 -8.13 12.33 1.11
N ALA A 124 -6.95 11.72 1.20
CA ALA A 124 -5.85 11.94 0.25
C ALA A 124 -5.19 10.63 -0.16
N THR A 125 -4.81 10.52 -1.44
CA THR A 125 -4.04 9.37 -1.94
C THR A 125 -2.62 9.41 -1.37
N ARG A 126 -1.91 8.26 -1.42
CA ARG A 126 -0.50 8.21 -0.99
C ARG A 126 0.41 9.09 -1.86
N GLY A 127 0.14 9.17 -3.18
CA GLY A 127 1.04 9.83 -4.12
C GLY A 127 2.46 9.22 -4.09
N ASP A 128 3.45 10.08 -4.00
CA ASP A 128 4.87 9.68 -3.88
C ASP A 128 5.31 9.34 -2.43
N GLY A 129 4.40 9.48 -1.48
CA GLY A 129 4.63 9.24 -0.06
C GLY A 129 4.74 10.53 0.77
N ASP A 130 5.19 11.62 0.19
CA ASP A 130 5.26 12.95 0.80
C ASP A 130 4.09 13.84 0.35
N GLU A 131 3.67 13.76 -0.91
CA GLU A 131 2.56 14.51 -1.50
C GLU A 131 1.53 13.58 -2.12
N GLY A 132 0.24 13.81 -1.85
CA GLY A 132 -0.89 13.04 -2.40
C GLY A 132 -1.99 13.95 -2.95
N GLU A 133 -2.93 13.37 -3.68
CA GLU A 133 -4.08 14.05 -4.28
C GLU A 133 -5.27 14.04 -3.33
N ILE A 134 -5.95 15.17 -3.18
CA ILE A 134 -7.17 15.30 -2.37
C ILE A 134 -8.36 14.64 -3.11
N VAL A 135 -8.94 13.62 -2.48
CA VAL A 135 -10.06 12.84 -3.00
C VAL A 135 -11.27 12.83 -2.04
N THR A 136 -11.35 13.84 -1.17
CA THR A 136 -12.38 13.94 -0.12
C THR A 136 -13.80 13.91 -0.70
N HIS A 137 -14.01 14.50 -1.88
CA HIS A 137 -15.31 14.50 -2.57
C HIS A 137 -15.82 13.09 -2.90
N ASN A 138 -14.92 12.14 -3.18
CA ASN A 138 -15.25 10.74 -3.46
C ASN A 138 -15.31 9.85 -2.20
N ALA A 139 -14.82 10.32 -1.06
CA ALA A 139 -14.72 9.49 0.13
C ALA A 139 -16.09 8.91 0.59
N ARG A 140 -17.18 9.68 0.42
CA ARG A 140 -18.54 9.23 0.74
C ARG A 140 -19.11 8.19 -0.23
N ALA A 141 -18.54 8.10 -1.43
CA ALA A 141 -18.91 7.12 -2.45
C ALA A 141 -18.19 5.79 -2.25
N ILE A 142 -17.14 5.76 -1.40
CA ILE A 142 -16.32 4.58 -1.14
C ILE A 142 -16.89 3.82 0.05
N SER A 143 -17.26 2.56 -0.17
CA SER A 143 -17.77 1.69 0.89
C SER A 143 -16.73 1.48 1.99
N GLY A 144 -17.13 1.54 3.25
CA GLY A 144 -16.25 1.35 4.41
C GLY A 144 -15.54 2.61 4.89
N ILE A 145 -15.85 3.80 4.32
CA ILE A 145 -15.44 5.10 4.85
C ILE A 145 -16.64 5.74 5.54
N PRO A 146 -16.68 5.79 6.90
CA PRO A 146 -17.71 6.52 7.62
C PRO A 146 -17.58 8.03 7.37
N ALA A 147 -18.68 8.71 7.03
CA ALA A 147 -18.68 10.17 6.88
C ALA A 147 -18.52 10.88 8.23
N HIS A 148 -19.02 10.25 9.31
CA HIS A 148 -18.94 10.72 10.68
C HIS A 148 -18.62 9.56 11.61
N ILE A 149 -17.75 9.81 12.62
CA ILE A 149 -17.35 8.83 13.63
C ILE A 149 -17.51 9.42 15.05
N GLN A 150 -17.75 8.57 16.04
CA GLN A 150 -17.80 9.01 17.46
C GLN A 150 -16.39 8.98 18.08
N TYR A 151 -15.53 9.91 17.66
CA TYR A 151 -14.19 10.06 18.18
C TYR A 151 -13.86 11.54 18.42
N PRO A 152 -13.54 11.95 19.67
CA PRO A 152 -13.16 13.32 19.97
C PRO A 152 -11.71 13.59 19.54
N GLY A 153 -11.46 14.78 19.01
CA GLY A 153 -10.12 15.19 18.57
C GLY A 153 -9.76 14.65 17.19
N ARG A 154 -8.45 14.51 16.95
CA ARG A 154 -7.89 14.14 15.64
C ARG A 154 -7.65 12.63 15.53
N LEU A 155 -8.15 12.03 14.46
CA LEU A 155 -7.87 10.64 14.09
C LEU A 155 -7.37 10.59 12.65
N VAL A 156 -6.19 10.00 12.43
CA VAL A 156 -5.63 9.79 11.08
C VAL A 156 -5.45 8.30 10.83
N VAL A 157 -6.14 7.82 9.80
CA VAL A 157 -6.20 6.40 9.42
C VAL A 157 -5.67 6.23 8.01
N THR A 158 -4.85 5.23 7.77
CA THR A 158 -4.51 4.79 6.41
C THR A 158 -5.10 3.42 6.12
N GLY A 159 -5.54 3.25 4.89
CA GLY A 159 -6.13 2.02 4.40
C GLY A 159 -5.99 1.89 2.90
N GLU A 160 -6.49 0.80 2.37
CA GLU A 160 -6.47 0.53 0.94
C GLU A 160 -7.88 0.63 0.38
N ALA A 161 -8.04 1.38 -0.70
CA ALA A 161 -9.22 1.41 -1.54
C ALA A 161 -9.02 0.42 -2.69
N PHE A 162 -9.90 -0.57 -2.80
CA PHE A 162 -9.80 -1.63 -3.79
C PHE A 162 -11.17 -1.98 -4.38
N ILE A 163 -11.17 -2.70 -5.49
CA ILE A 163 -12.36 -3.29 -6.09
C ILE A 163 -12.23 -4.81 -5.98
N ARG A 164 -13.31 -5.47 -5.54
CA ARG A 164 -13.32 -6.92 -5.40
C ARG A 164 -13.17 -7.61 -6.76
N PRO A 165 -12.47 -8.75 -6.88
CA PRO A 165 -12.29 -9.48 -8.12
C PRO A 165 -13.59 -9.69 -8.91
N ARG A 166 -14.67 -10.12 -8.25
CA ARG A 166 -16.00 -10.31 -8.90
C ARG A 166 -16.60 -9.02 -9.45
N ASP A 167 -16.43 -7.91 -8.70
CA ASP A 167 -16.90 -6.60 -9.17
C ASP A 167 -16.04 -6.09 -10.32
N PHE A 168 -14.73 -6.31 -10.28
CA PHE A 168 -13.85 -5.97 -11.39
C PHE A 168 -14.23 -6.70 -12.67
N GLU A 169 -14.44 -8.03 -12.62
CA GLU A 169 -14.87 -8.82 -13.77
C GLU A 169 -16.17 -8.26 -14.38
N ARG A 170 -17.15 -7.94 -13.55
CA ARG A 170 -18.43 -7.38 -13.99
C ARG A 170 -18.27 -5.98 -14.58
N LEU A 171 -17.56 -5.08 -13.92
CA LEU A 171 -17.43 -3.68 -14.30
C LEU A 171 -16.57 -3.48 -15.54
N ASN A 172 -15.49 -4.27 -15.69
CA ASN A 172 -14.53 -4.14 -16.78
C ASN A 172 -15.09 -4.54 -18.16
N THR A 173 -16.33 -5.04 -18.21
CA THR A 173 -17.04 -5.28 -19.47
C THR A 173 -17.66 -4.01 -20.09
N SER A 174 -17.86 -2.95 -19.28
CA SER A 174 -18.59 -1.73 -19.69
C SER A 174 -17.87 -0.43 -19.34
N ILE A 175 -16.90 -0.48 -18.44
CA ILE A 175 -16.14 0.70 -18.01
C ILE A 175 -14.79 0.73 -18.73
N VAL A 176 -14.45 1.89 -19.29
CA VAL A 176 -13.18 2.14 -19.95
C VAL A 176 -12.43 3.28 -19.26
N ASP A 177 -11.12 3.33 -19.48
CA ASP A 177 -10.25 4.41 -19.00
C ASP A 177 -10.39 5.69 -19.87
N GLU A 178 -9.57 6.71 -19.59
CA GLU A 178 -9.56 7.99 -20.33
C GLU A 178 -9.19 7.82 -21.81
N ASN A 179 -8.56 6.71 -22.21
CA ASN A 179 -8.16 6.38 -23.57
C ASN A 179 -9.20 5.51 -24.28
N GLY A 180 -10.27 5.11 -23.62
CA GLY A 180 -11.30 4.21 -24.15
C GLY A 180 -10.91 2.73 -24.07
N GLU A 181 -9.88 2.37 -23.28
CA GLU A 181 -9.43 1.00 -23.09
C GLU A 181 -9.97 0.40 -21.78
N THR A 182 -10.15 -0.92 -21.75
CA THR A 182 -10.53 -1.63 -20.52
C THR A 182 -9.36 -1.63 -19.52
N TYR A 183 -9.69 -1.60 -18.24
CA TYR A 183 -8.66 -1.61 -17.17
C TYR A 183 -7.95 -2.96 -17.12
N LYS A 184 -6.63 -2.94 -16.92
CA LYS A 184 -5.80 -4.17 -16.88
C LYS A 184 -6.02 -5.01 -15.63
N ASN A 185 -6.37 -4.38 -14.50
CA ASN A 185 -6.63 -5.04 -13.22
C ASN A 185 -7.51 -4.18 -12.30
N GLY A 186 -8.00 -4.78 -11.20
CA GLY A 186 -8.87 -4.12 -10.23
C GLY A 186 -8.20 -2.95 -9.51
N ARG A 187 -6.88 -2.98 -9.32
CA ARG A 187 -6.11 -1.89 -8.73
C ARG A 187 -6.16 -0.62 -9.61
N ASN A 188 -5.95 -0.77 -10.91
CA ASN A 188 -6.01 0.36 -11.85
C ASN A 188 -7.42 0.95 -11.93
N LEU A 189 -8.45 0.09 -11.94
CA LEU A 189 -9.84 0.54 -11.90
C LEU A 189 -10.14 1.27 -10.58
N ALA A 190 -9.68 0.77 -9.42
CA ALA A 190 -9.85 1.44 -8.14
C ALA A 190 -9.16 2.81 -8.12
N ALA A 191 -7.92 2.87 -8.59
CA ALA A 191 -7.15 4.12 -8.65
C ALA A 191 -7.80 5.16 -9.58
N GLY A 192 -8.29 4.76 -10.75
CA GLY A 192 -9.07 5.62 -11.65
C GLY A 192 -10.38 6.08 -11.02
N SER A 193 -11.09 5.17 -10.34
CA SER A 193 -12.38 5.45 -9.71
C SER A 193 -12.30 6.46 -8.57
N VAL A 194 -11.28 6.33 -7.71
CA VAL A 194 -11.05 7.24 -6.58
C VAL A 194 -10.71 8.67 -7.05
N ARG A 195 -10.13 8.81 -8.25
CA ARG A 195 -9.75 10.10 -8.84
C ARG A 195 -10.85 10.75 -9.70
N LEU A 196 -11.97 10.09 -9.90
CA LEU A 196 -13.11 10.67 -10.65
C LEU A 196 -13.56 11.98 -10.02
N ARG A 197 -14.01 12.91 -10.85
CA ARG A 197 -14.56 14.19 -10.39
C ARG A 197 -15.98 14.06 -9.89
N ASP A 198 -16.73 13.08 -10.40
CA ASP A 198 -18.11 12.80 -10.04
C ASP A 198 -18.17 11.65 -9.02
N ALA A 199 -18.67 11.96 -7.82
CA ALA A 199 -18.83 10.97 -6.77
C ALA A 199 -19.92 9.92 -7.09
N GLY A 200 -20.90 10.26 -7.94
CA GLY A 200 -21.92 9.32 -8.42
C GLY A 200 -21.29 8.22 -9.28
N GLU A 201 -20.44 8.59 -10.23
CA GLU A 201 -19.69 7.62 -11.03
C GLU A 201 -18.76 6.76 -10.14
N CYS A 202 -18.10 7.36 -9.14
CA CYS A 202 -17.27 6.61 -8.21
C CYS A 202 -18.08 5.57 -7.42
N MET A 203 -19.30 5.91 -7.01
CA MET A 203 -20.21 5.01 -6.28
C MET A 203 -20.57 3.77 -7.11
N GLU A 204 -20.81 3.93 -8.40
CA GLU A 204 -21.16 2.83 -9.31
C GLU A 204 -20.01 1.83 -9.50
N ARG A 205 -18.77 2.24 -9.22
CA ARG A 205 -17.56 1.41 -9.37
C ARG A 205 -17.25 0.51 -8.18
N CYS A 206 -18.11 0.47 -7.16
CA CYS A 206 -18.04 -0.48 -6.02
C CYS A 206 -16.70 -0.47 -5.27
N VAL A 207 -16.04 0.68 -5.17
CA VAL A 207 -14.78 0.79 -4.43
C VAL A 207 -15.03 0.53 -2.95
N THR A 208 -14.20 -0.32 -2.35
CA THR A 208 -14.24 -0.68 -0.92
C THR A 208 -12.95 -0.21 -0.25
N PHE A 209 -13.05 0.38 0.94
CA PHE A 209 -11.92 0.79 1.78
C PHE A 209 -11.78 -0.12 2.99
N MET A 210 -10.57 -0.56 3.28
CA MET A 210 -10.22 -1.26 4.51
C MET A 210 -9.01 -0.60 5.17
N PRO A 211 -9.13 -0.08 6.42
CA PRO A 211 -8.00 0.48 7.15
C PRO A 211 -7.03 -0.62 7.58
N PHE A 212 -5.73 -0.32 7.46
CA PHE A 212 -4.64 -1.19 7.89
C PHE A 212 -3.69 -0.54 8.91
N ASN A 213 -3.81 0.78 9.15
CA ASN A 213 -2.98 1.46 10.13
C ASN A 213 -3.67 2.71 10.70
N VAL A 214 -3.33 3.05 11.94
CA VAL A 214 -3.69 4.32 12.60
C VAL A 214 -2.42 5.11 12.81
N LEU A 215 -2.32 6.27 12.17
CA LEU A 215 -1.15 7.16 12.24
C LEU A 215 -1.22 8.08 13.45
N GLU A 216 -2.40 8.64 13.73
CA GLU A 216 -2.67 9.53 14.86
C GLU A 216 -3.97 9.11 15.55
N GLY A 217 -4.05 9.25 16.86
CA GLY A 217 -5.18 8.82 17.69
C GLY A 217 -4.91 7.53 18.46
N PHE A 218 -5.74 7.29 19.46
CA PHE A 218 -5.60 6.15 20.40
C PHE A 218 -4.20 6.08 21.05
N ASP A 219 -3.66 7.23 21.50
CA ASP A 219 -2.27 7.33 21.95
C ASP A 219 -1.97 6.56 23.23
N ASP A 220 -3.02 6.24 24.01
CA ASP A 220 -2.99 5.36 25.17
C ASP A 220 -2.83 3.88 24.82
N LEU A 221 -3.04 3.49 23.57
CA LEU A 221 -2.91 2.10 23.10
C LEU A 221 -1.52 1.84 22.49
N PRO A 222 -0.69 1.00 23.14
CA PRO A 222 0.68 0.78 22.72
C PRO A 222 0.84 -0.17 21.54
N ARG A 223 -0.23 -0.90 21.12
CA ARG A 223 -0.15 -1.93 20.09
C ARG A 223 -0.96 -1.57 18.86
N LYS A 224 -0.40 -1.86 17.68
CA LYS A 224 -1.09 -1.65 16.38
C LYS A 224 -2.42 -2.40 16.30
N SER A 225 -2.44 -3.66 16.75
CA SER A 225 -3.65 -4.49 16.74
C SER A 225 -4.76 -3.95 17.64
N GLU A 226 -4.41 -3.30 18.75
CA GLU A 226 -5.36 -2.65 19.65
C GLU A 226 -6.00 -1.44 18.97
N ARG A 227 -5.18 -0.55 18.39
CA ARG A 227 -5.68 0.61 17.63
C ARG A 227 -6.58 0.22 16.47
N LEU A 228 -6.21 -0.81 15.70
CA LEU A 228 -7.05 -1.33 14.61
C LEU A 228 -8.38 -1.90 15.13
N LYS A 229 -8.38 -2.52 16.31
CA LYS A 229 -9.61 -3.05 16.91
C LYS A 229 -10.58 -1.93 17.27
N GLU A 230 -10.07 -0.80 17.79
CA GLU A 230 -10.89 0.38 18.16
C GLU A 230 -11.48 1.11 16.94
N LEU A 231 -11.04 0.85 15.73
CA LEU A 231 -11.70 1.36 14.53
C LEU A 231 -13.08 0.71 14.27
N ARG A 232 -13.32 -0.52 14.79
CA ARG A 232 -14.59 -1.24 14.54
C ARG A 232 -15.82 -0.54 15.11
N PRO A 233 -15.85 -0.11 16.41
CA PRO A 233 -16.98 0.64 16.94
C PRO A 233 -17.19 1.99 16.25
N LEU A 234 -16.18 2.53 15.55
CA LEU A 234 -16.30 3.75 14.76
C LEU A 234 -16.91 3.51 13.35
N GLY A 235 -17.26 2.27 13.00
CA GLY A 235 -17.89 1.93 11.73
C GLY A 235 -16.93 1.44 10.64
N PHE A 236 -15.64 1.30 10.94
CA PHE A 236 -14.69 0.74 9.98
C PHE A 236 -14.65 -0.80 10.00
N THR A 237 -14.25 -1.38 8.88
CA THR A 237 -13.90 -2.80 8.78
C THR A 237 -12.39 -2.92 8.56
N PRO A 238 -11.57 -3.05 9.63
CA PRO A 238 -10.12 -3.16 9.49
C PRO A 238 -9.70 -4.39 8.70
N CYS A 239 -8.59 -4.25 7.98
CA CYS A 239 -7.94 -5.33 7.27
C CYS A 239 -7.71 -6.54 8.20
N LYS A 240 -7.87 -7.75 7.67
CA LYS A 240 -7.67 -8.99 8.45
C LYS A 240 -6.20 -9.15 8.84
N TYR A 241 -5.98 -9.47 10.12
CA TYR A 241 -4.64 -9.72 10.67
C TYR A 241 -4.63 -10.87 11.67
N LEU A 242 -3.44 -11.42 11.91
CA LEU A 242 -3.11 -12.35 12.98
C LEU A 242 -1.99 -11.75 13.83
N VAL A 243 -2.07 -11.90 15.15
CA VAL A 243 -1.01 -11.45 16.08
C VAL A 243 -0.38 -12.66 16.73
N THR A 244 0.95 -12.75 16.70
CA THR A 244 1.68 -13.82 17.38
C THR A 244 1.67 -13.59 18.88
N LYS A 245 1.52 -14.67 19.65
CA LYS A 245 1.63 -14.62 21.14
C LYS A 245 3.07 -14.88 21.60
N ARG A 246 3.85 -15.55 20.78
CA ARG A 246 5.25 -15.96 20.96
C ARG A 246 5.93 -16.02 19.60
N PRO A 247 7.26 -16.15 19.53
CA PRO A 247 7.94 -16.48 18.29
C PRO A 247 7.38 -17.75 17.67
N LEU A 248 7.24 -17.76 16.35
CA LEU A 248 6.71 -18.89 15.59
C LEU A 248 7.85 -19.67 14.92
N THR A 249 7.67 -20.96 14.79
CA THR A 249 8.49 -21.78 13.90
C THR A 249 8.19 -21.46 12.44
N GLN A 250 9.06 -21.89 11.53
CA GLN A 250 8.85 -21.71 10.10
C GLN A 250 7.51 -22.32 9.65
N ALA A 251 7.18 -23.56 10.08
CA ALA A 251 5.93 -24.23 9.73
C ALA A 251 4.70 -23.48 10.24
N GLU A 252 4.72 -22.96 11.47
CA GLU A 252 3.64 -22.13 12.03
C GLU A 252 3.49 -20.79 11.29
N THR A 253 4.60 -20.22 10.85
CA THR A 253 4.62 -18.98 10.05
C THR A 253 3.95 -19.21 8.69
N GLU A 254 4.32 -20.30 8.00
CA GLU A 254 3.71 -20.69 6.72
C GLU A 254 2.21 -20.99 6.86
N ASP A 255 1.81 -21.68 7.94
CA ASP A 255 0.39 -21.96 8.22
C ASP A 255 -0.41 -20.68 8.45
N GLY A 256 0.10 -19.75 9.23
CA GLY A 256 -0.53 -18.43 9.44
C GLY A 256 -0.68 -17.64 8.14
N ILE A 257 0.31 -17.67 7.25
CA ILE A 257 0.25 -17.06 5.92
C ILE A 257 -0.85 -17.72 5.08
N LYS A 258 -0.88 -19.05 5.02
CA LYS A 258 -1.92 -19.82 4.27
C LYS A 258 -3.33 -19.52 4.77
N GLN A 259 -3.51 -19.42 6.10
CA GLN A 259 -4.81 -19.03 6.68
C GLN A 259 -5.28 -17.65 6.22
N LEU A 260 -4.38 -16.65 6.19
CA LEU A 260 -4.72 -15.31 5.71
C LEU A 260 -5.01 -15.30 4.22
N GLN A 261 -4.23 -16.00 3.40
CA GLN A 261 -4.45 -16.12 1.97
C GLN A 261 -5.80 -16.80 1.66
N GLN A 262 -6.13 -17.88 2.38
CA GLN A 262 -7.42 -18.55 2.23
C GLN A 262 -8.58 -17.63 2.63
N TYR A 263 -8.45 -16.90 3.75
CA TYR A 263 -9.45 -15.91 4.15
C TYR A 263 -9.68 -14.84 3.07
N ALA A 264 -8.61 -14.32 2.45
CA ALA A 264 -8.72 -13.32 1.39
C ALA A 264 -9.48 -13.89 0.17
N LYS A 265 -9.15 -15.11 -0.23
CA LYS A 265 -9.83 -15.82 -1.33
C LYS A 265 -11.31 -16.03 -1.05
N ASP A 266 -11.66 -16.54 0.14
CA ASP A 266 -13.04 -16.82 0.53
C ASP A 266 -13.88 -15.54 0.68
N SER A 267 -13.23 -14.43 1.03
CA SER A 267 -13.85 -13.11 1.21
C SER A 267 -13.82 -12.24 -0.06
N ASP A 268 -13.32 -12.76 -1.17
CA ASP A 268 -13.18 -12.04 -2.45
C ASP A 268 -12.39 -10.71 -2.28
N ILE A 269 -11.27 -10.78 -1.55
CA ILE A 269 -10.39 -9.62 -1.28
C ILE A 269 -9.11 -9.77 -2.11
N PRO A 270 -8.79 -8.79 -2.98
CA PRO A 270 -7.56 -8.84 -3.77
C PRO A 270 -6.34 -8.55 -2.87
N ILE A 271 -5.32 -9.40 -2.96
CA ILE A 271 -4.06 -9.25 -2.22
C ILE A 271 -2.87 -9.53 -3.12
N ASP A 272 -1.74 -8.87 -2.85
CA ASP A 272 -0.45 -9.13 -3.48
C ASP A 272 0.60 -9.70 -2.52
N GLY A 273 0.19 -10.06 -1.29
CA GLY A 273 1.06 -10.67 -0.30
C GLY A 273 0.57 -10.51 1.13
N ILE A 274 1.50 -10.69 2.08
CA ILE A 274 1.27 -10.56 3.53
C ILE A 274 2.29 -9.57 4.09
N VAL A 275 1.82 -8.54 4.79
CA VAL A 275 2.67 -7.60 5.53
C VAL A 275 2.93 -8.15 6.92
N VAL A 276 4.20 -8.14 7.34
CA VAL A 276 4.61 -8.52 8.69
C VAL A 276 5.25 -7.32 9.37
N THR A 277 4.72 -6.93 10.51
CA THR A 277 5.17 -5.76 11.26
C THR A 277 5.20 -6.04 12.76
N TYR A 278 6.04 -5.34 13.51
CA TYR A 278 6.01 -5.41 14.97
C TYR A 278 4.69 -4.84 15.50
N ASN A 279 4.07 -5.57 16.43
CA ASN A 279 2.80 -5.16 17.04
C ASN A 279 2.97 -4.02 18.05
N ASP A 280 4.12 -3.98 18.76
CA ASP A 280 4.50 -2.89 19.67
C ASP A 280 4.92 -1.64 18.87
N ILE A 281 4.17 -0.53 19.05
CA ILE A 281 4.39 0.71 18.29
C ILE A 281 5.70 1.39 18.69
N ALA A 282 6.02 1.41 19.99
CA ALA A 282 7.25 2.04 20.48
C ALA A 282 8.48 1.28 20.01
N PHE A 283 8.43 -0.07 20.04
CA PHE A 283 9.48 -0.91 19.49
C PHE A 283 9.66 -0.70 17.99
N SER A 284 8.55 -0.74 17.23
CA SER A 284 8.56 -0.49 15.78
C SER A 284 9.19 0.87 15.42
N LYS A 285 8.91 1.93 16.20
CA LYS A 285 9.53 3.25 16.01
C LYS A 285 11.03 3.25 16.33
N ARG A 286 11.48 2.53 17.38
CA ARG A 286 12.91 2.40 17.74
C ARG A 286 13.73 1.64 16.70
N CYS A 287 13.13 0.63 16.06
CA CYS A 287 13.76 -0.07 14.93
C CYS A 287 14.03 0.86 13.75
N GLY A 288 13.41 2.04 13.73
CA GLY A 288 13.67 3.09 12.76
C GLY A 288 12.95 2.86 11.43
N ARG A 289 13.37 3.65 10.45
CA ARG A 289 12.99 3.54 9.05
C ARG A 289 14.24 3.76 8.20
N THR A 290 14.29 3.14 7.04
CA THR A 290 15.20 3.58 5.97
C THR A 290 14.60 4.83 5.30
N GLY A 291 15.30 5.43 4.36
CA GLY A 291 14.74 6.52 3.54
C GLY A 291 13.44 6.10 2.82
N HIS A 292 13.23 4.80 2.60
CA HIS A 292 12.15 4.27 1.74
C HIS A 292 11.19 3.32 2.47
N HIS A 293 11.59 2.68 3.57
CA HIS A 293 10.81 1.63 4.22
C HIS A 293 10.70 1.83 5.73
N TYR A 294 9.51 1.57 6.28
CA TYR A 294 9.39 1.26 7.70
C TYR A 294 10.01 -0.12 7.96
N ASN A 295 10.43 -0.37 9.19
CA ASN A 295 10.92 -1.70 9.58
C ASN A 295 9.74 -2.69 9.66
N CYS A 296 9.30 -3.14 8.51
CA CYS A 296 8.26 -4.14 8.28
C CYS A 296 8.55 -4.84 6.94
N LEU A 297 8.13 -6.09 6.83
CA LEU A 297 8.41 -6.93 5.67
C LEU A 297 7.15 -7.22 4.88
N LEU A 298 7.29 -7.27 3.57
CA LEU A 298 6.29 -7.80 2.65
C LEU A 298 6.70 -9.22 2.24
N TYR A 299 5.91 -10.20 2.64
CA TYR A 299 6.04 -11.56 2.14
C TYR A 299 5.22 -11.71 0.86
N THR A 300 5.92 -12.00 -0.24
CA THR A 300 5.30 -12.42 -1.50
C THR A 300 5.60 -13.90 -1.71
N SER A 301 4.55 -14.72 -1.91
CA SER A 301 4.75 -16.13 -2.25
C SER A 301 5.53 -16.23 -3.55
N PRO A 302 6.57 -17.09 -3.66
CA PRO A 302 7.16 -17.38 -4.95
C PRO A 302 6.05 -17.89 -5.88
N SER A 303 5.88 -17.23 -7.03
CA SER A 303 4.90 -17.63 -8.02
C SER A 303 5.27 -19.01 -8.55
N PRO A 304 4.32 -19.95 -8.72
CA PRO A 304 4.61 -21.21 -9.40
C PRO A 304 4.92 -21.04 -10.90
N ARG A 305 5.11 -19.81 -11.37
CA ARG A 305 5.42 -19.45 -12.77
C ARG A 305 6.79 -18.79 -12.93
N ASP A 306 7.61 -18.73 -11.86
CA ASP A 306 9.02 -18.31 -11.93
C ASP A 306 9.96 -19.49 -12.12
#